data_24c89bcb58da9c1f22526e4cf23d1746
#
_entry.id   24c89bcb58da9c1f22526e4cf23d1746
#
_cell.length_a   1.000
_cell.length_b   1.000
_cell.length_c   1.000
_cell.angle_alpha   90.00
_cell.angle_beta   90.00
_cell.angle_gamma   90.00
#
_symmetry.space_group_name_H-M   'P 1'
#
loop_
_entity.id
_entity.type
_entity.pdbx_description
1 polymer ?
#
loop_
_entity_poly.entity_id
_entity_poly.type
_entity_poly.pdbx_seq_one_letter_code
_entity_poly.pdbx_strand_id
1 'polypeptide(L)'
;DSIWKCVCTLSGYHTRCIYDITWCHSTGLLATACGDDIIRIFKEADNSDPNAPSFDLVCTKLNAHSQDVNCVQWNPLGNQEIITCSDDGEIKIWK
;
A
#
# COMPACT_ATOMS: atom_id res chain seq x y z
N ASP A 1 29.75 -6.65 4.97
CA ASP A 1 28.47 -7.04 5.53
C ASP A 1 27.43 -5.93 5.42
N SER A 2 26.23 -6.33 5.17
CA SER A 2 25.12 -5.40 5.15
C SER A 2 24.54 -5.26 6.56
N ILE A 3 24.29 -4.01 6.97
CA ILE A 3 23.53 -3.73 8.19
C ILE A 3 22.02 -3.83 7.96
N TRP A 4 21.62 -4.02 6.73
CA TRP A 4 20.22 -4.14 6.34
C TRP A 4 19.87 -5.62 6.14
N LYS A 5 18.81 -6.05 6.79
CA LYS A 5 18.28 -7.40 6.63
C LYS A 5 16.80 -7.29 6.23
N CYS A 6 16.38 -8.13 5.30
CA CYS A 6 14.95 -8.22 5.00
C CYS A 6 14.28 -8.98 6.13
N VAL A 7 13.38 -8.33 6.86
CA VAL A 7 12.69 -8.93 8.01
C VAL A 7 11.26 -9.31 7.70
N CYS A 8 10.74 -8.89 6.54
CA CYS A 8 9.37 -9.20 6.13
C CYS A 8 9.26 -9.09 4.62
N THR A 9 8.59 -10.04 4.00
CA THR A 9 8.29 -10.01 2.57
C THR A 9 6.80 -10.28 2.39
N LEU A 10 6.10 -9.35 1.70
CA LEU A 10 4.71 -9.53 1.34
C LEU A 10 4.66 -9.98 -0.11
N SER A 11 4.21 -11.18 -0.37
CA SER A 11 4.19 -11.77 -1.71
C SER A 11 2.88 -12.50 -1.97
N GLY A 12 2.57 -12.71 -3.25
CA GLY A 12 1.35 -13.43 -3.63
C GLY A 12 0.11 -12.57 -3.74
N TYR A 13 0.22 -11.27 -3.56
CA TYR A 13 -0.92 -10.34 -3.63
C TYR A 13 -1.02 -9.63 -4.97
N HIS A 14 0.11 -9.13 -5.47
CA HIS A 14 0.14 -8.27 -6.65
C HIS A 14 0.40 -9.12 -7.90
N THR A 15 -0.39 -8.89 -8.95
CA THR A 15 -0.28 -9.64 -10.21
C THR A 15 0.49 -8.88 -11.28
N ARG A 16 0.81 -7.62 -11.03
CA ARG A 16 1.54 -6.74 -11.94
C ARG A 16 2.55 -5.92 -11.16
N CYS A 17 3.24 -5.01 -11.85
CA CYS A 17 4.23 -4.13 -11.23
C CYS A 17 3.60 -3.31 -10.11
N ILE A 18 4.29 -3.24 -8.99
CA ILE A 18 3.95 -2.30 -7.92
C ILE A 18 4.69 -1.01 -8.23
N TYR A 19 3.94 0.06 -8.51
CA TYR A 19 4.54 1.32 -8.92
C TYR A 19 4.84 2.25 -7.75
N ASP A 20 4.08 2.13 -6.68
CA ASP A 20 4.26 3.01 -5.54
C ASP A 20 3.74 2.35 -4.27
N ILE A 21 4.23 2.84 -3.15
CA ILE A 21 3.90 2.33 -1.83
C ILE A 21 3.94 3.51 -0.85
N THR A 22 3.02 3.52 0.09
CA THR A 22 3.01 4.54 1.15
C THR A 22 2.68 3.89 2.49
N TRP A 23 3.42 4.27 3.51
CA TRP A 23 3.31 3.68 4.85
C TRP A 23 2.97 4.76 5.86
N CYS A 24 1.84 4.60 6.53
CA CYS A 24 1.46 5.49 7.62
C CYS A 24 1.96 4.89 8.93
N HIS A 25 3.02 5.47 9.46
CA HIS A 25 3.70 4.93 10.62
C HIS A 25 2.80 4.92 11.87
N SER A 26 1.99 5.97 12.04
CA SER A 26 1.13 6.11 13.23
C SER A 26 -0.04 5.13 13.26
N THR A 27 -0.51 4.66 12.10
CA THR A 27 -1.63 3.73 12.01
C THR A 27 -1.19 2.30 11.71
N GLY A 28 0.05 2.10 11.25
CA GLY A 28 0.54 0.80 10.78
C GLY A 28 -0.04 0.39 9.44
N LEU A 29 -0.69 1.30 8.72
CA LEU A 29 -1.30 1.01 7.42
C LEU A 29 -0.31 1.24 6.29
N LEU A 30 -0.26 0.29 5.37
CA LEU A 30 0.57 0.31 4.19
C LEU A 30 -0.32 0.21 2.96
N ALA A 31 -0.19 1.13 2.02
CA ALA A 31 -0.98 1.09 0.78
C ALA A 31 -0.08 0.92 -0.41
N THR A 32 -0.55 0.17 -1.42
CA THR A 32 0.19 -0.07 -2.66
C THR A 32 -0.62 0.36 -3.87
N ALA A 33 0.10 0.87 -4.88
CA ALA A 33 -0.43 1.21 -6.20
C ALA A 33 0.16 0.21 -7.21
N CYS A 34 -0.69 -0.42 -7.99
CA CYS A 34 -0.27 -1.53 -8.85
C CYS A 34 -0.82 -1.41 -10.27
N GLY A 35 -0.13 -2.02 -11.21
CA GLY A 35 -0.54 -2.06 -12.61
C GLY A 35 -1.72 -2.99 -12.89
N ASP A 36 -2.29 -3.60 -11.88
CA ASP A 36 -3.53 -4.38 -11.99
C ASP A 36 -4.78 -3.56 -11.65
N ASP A 37 -4.65 -2.22 -11.60
CA ASP A 37 -5.73 -1.26 -11.35
C ASP A 37 -6.29 -1.33 -9.92
N ILE A 38 -5.55 -1.95 -9.02
CA ILE A 38 -6.01 -2.24 -7.65
C ILE A 38 -5.18 -1.44 -6.65
N ILE A 39 -5.87 -0.90 -5.64
CA ILE A 39 -5.25 -0.37 -4.43
C ILE A 39 -5.42 -1.44 -3.34
N ARG A 40 -4.32 -1.80 -2.67
CA ARG A 40 -4.35 -2.74 -1.55
C ARG A 40 -3.86 -2.04 -0.30
N ILE A 41 -4.51 -2.34 0.81
CA ILE A 41 -4.12 -1.81 2.11
C ILE A 41 -3.80 -2.97 3.03
N PHE A 42 -2.61 -2.91 3.61
CA PHE A 42 -2.12 -3.88 4.57
C PHE A 42 -1.99 -3.21 5.92
N LYS A 43 -2.17 -3.97 6.98
CA LYS A 43 -1.98 -3.47 8.34
C LYS A 43 -1.04 -4.38 9.09
N GLU A 44 -0.12 -3.79 9.83
CA GLU A 44 0.75 -4.56 10.71
C GLU A 44 -0.09 -5.25 11.77
N ALA A 45 0.16 -6.54 12.00
CA ALA A 45 -0.58 -7.32 12.97
C ALA A 45 -0.33 -6.80 14.39
N ASP A 46 -1.36 -6.84 15.24
CA ASP A 46 -1.27 -6.31 16.61
C ASP A 46 -0.19 -6.99 17.43
N ASN A 47 0.05 -8.28 17.18
CA ASN A 47 1.07 -9.07 17.87
C ASN A 47 2.35 -9.22 17.05
N SER A 48 2.60 -8.29 16.14
CA SER A 48 3.76 -8.32 15.27
C SER A 48 5.06 -8.21 16.06
N ASP A 49 6.02 -9.09 15.76
CA ASP A 49 7.36 -9.03 16.34
C ASP A 49 8.17 -7.96 15.61
N PRO A 50 8.73 -6.96 16.30
CA PRO A 50 9.55 -5.93 15.64
C PRO A 50 10.73 -6.48 14.84
N ASN A 51 11.23 -7.66 15.20
CA ASN A 51 12.35 -8.29 14.51
C ASN A 51 11.89 -9.15 13.31
N ALA A 52 10.61 -9.48 13.26
CA ALA A 52 10.00 -10.25 12.18
C ALA A 52 8.55 -9.78 12.02
N PRO A 53 8.34 -8.54 11.58
CA PRO A 53 6.99 -7.97 11.51
C PRO A 53 6.11 -8.74 10.53
N SER A 54 4.83 -8.80 10.84
CA SER A 54 3.82 -9.41 9.98
C SER A 54 2.73 -8.41 9.64
N PHE A 55 2.20 -8.52 8.42
CA PHE A 55 1.17 -7.65 7.89
C PHE A 55 0.04 -8.48 7.31
N ASP A 56 -1.18 -8.00 7.48
CA ASP A 56 -2.37 -8.62 6.91
C ASP A 56 -2.98 -7.72 5.86
N LEU A 57 -3.48 -8.31 4.77
CA LEU A 57 -4.26 -7.57 3.78
C LEU A 57 -5.63 -7.28 4.38
N VAL A 58 -5.95 -6.00 4.58
CA VAL A 58 -7.20 -5.60 5.24
C VAL A 58 -8.20 -4.96 4.29
N CYS A 59 -7.77 -4.51 3.12
CA CYS A 59 -8.66 -3.88 2.15
C CYS A 59 -8.12 -4.04 0.73
N THR A 60 -9.01 -4.34 -0.20
CA THR A 60 -8.71 -4.40 -1.62
C THR A 60 -9.76 -3.59 -2.37
N LYS A 61 -9.31 -2.55 -3.08
CA LYS A 61 -10.19 -1.76 -3.93
C LYS A 61 -9.96 -2.17 -5.37
N LEU A 62 -10.85 -3.02 -5.88
CA LEU A 62 -10.84 -3.47 -7.28
C LEU A 62 -11.26 -2.31 -8.18
N ASN A 63 -10.65 -2.24 -9.35
CA ASN A 63 -10.98 -1.22 -10.35
C ASN A 63 -10.94 0.19 -9.75
N ALA A 64 -9.92 0.45 -8.93
CA ALA A 64 -9.75 1.78 -8.33
C ALA A 64 -9.62 2.84 -9.42
N HIS A 65 -8.94 2.49 -10.50
CA HIS A 65 -8.81 3.29 -11.71
C HIS A 65 -9.09 2.39 -12.91
N SER A 66 -9.29 2.97 -14.09
CA SER A 66 -9.51 2.19 -15.31
C SER A 66 -8.21 1.77 -15.98
N GLN A 67 -7.07 2.22 -15.46
CA GLN A 67 -5.72 1.82 -15.90
C GLN A 67 -4.80 1.74 -14.70
N ASP A 68 -3.51 1.51 -14.94
CA ASP A 68 -2.50 1.35 -13.89
C ASP A 68 -2.60 2.45 -12.85
N VAL A 69 -2.55 2.07 -11.58
CA VAL A 69 -2.44 3.03 -10.49
C VAL A 69 -0.96 3.33 -10.30
N ASN A 70 -0.56 4.56 -10.60
CA ASN A 70 0.86 4.93 -10.66
C ASN A 70 1.40 5.45 -9.33
N CYS A 71 0.55 6.10 -8.53
CA CYS A 71 0.97 6.70 -7.27
C CYS A 71 -0.10 6.52 -6.22
N VAL A 72 0.35 6.41 -4.98
CA VAL A 72 -0.51 6.36 -3.81
C VAL A 72 0.18 7.08 -2.66
N GLN A 73 -0.58 7.85 -1.88
CA GLN A 73 -0.01 8.57 -0.76
C GLN A 73 -1.08 8.79 0.33
N TRP A 74 -0.70 8.51 1.57
CA TRP A 74 -1.53 8.85 2.71
C TRP A 74 -1.52 10.35 2.95
N ASN A 75 -2.67 10.87 3.44
CA ASN A 75 -2.71 12.24 3.93
C ASN A 75 -1.83 12.33 5.20
N PRO A 76 -0.81 13.21 5.21
CA PRO A 76 0.10 13.30 6.36
C PRO A 76 -0.56 13.78 7.65
N LEU A 77 -1.77 14.33 7.57
CA LEU A 77 -2.52 14.77 8.75
C LEU A 77 -3.20 13.61 9.49
N GLY A 78 -3.07 12.38 9.00
CA GLY A 78 -3.45 11.18 9.76
C GLY A 78 -4.94 10.87 9.83
N ASN A 79 -5.76 11.40 8.92
CA ASN A 79 -7.20 11.15 8.88
C ASN A 79 -7.59 9.97 7.98
N GLN A 80 -6.64 9.11 7.66
CA GLN A 80 -6.82 7.91 6.85
C GLN A 80 -7.38 8.17 5.45
N GLU A 81 -7.05 9.32 4.90
CA GLU A 81 -7.33 9.62 3.51
C GLU A 81 -6.17 9.21 2.63
N ILE A 82 -6.49 8.67 1.46
CA ILE A 82 -5.51 8.27 0.46
C ILE A 82 -5.79 9.03 -0.83
N ILE A 83 -4.74 9.46 -1.50
CA ILE A 83 -4.82 10.04 -2.83
C ILE A 83 -4.08 9.14 -3.81
N THR A 84 -4.68 8.93 -4.97
CA THR A 84 -4.09 8.11 -6.03
C THR A 84 -4.18 8.82 -7.37
N CYS A 85 -3.28 8.47 -8.30
CA CYS A 85 -3.38 8.92 -9.68
C CYS A 85 -3.03 7.76 -10.61
N SER A 86 -3.44 7.90 -11.87
CA SER A 86 -3.41 6.80 -12.83
C SER A 86 -3.15 7.31 -14.25
N ASP A 87 -2.74 6.39 -15.11
CA ASP A 87 -2.66 6.61 -16.56
C ASP A 87 -4.02 6.95 -17.18
N ASP A 88 -5.12 6.68 -16.46
CA ASP A 88 -6.46 7.07 -16.92
C ASP A 88 -6.69 8.59 -16.86
N GLY A 89 -5.72 9.34 -16.36
CA GLY A 89 -5.80 10.79 -16.27
C GLY A 89 -6.57 11.30 -15.08
N GLU A 90 -6.92 10.45 -14.13
CA GLU A 90 -7.72 10.83 -12.97
C GLU A 90 -6.90 10.84 -11.70
N ILE A 91 -7.26 11.75 -10.82
CA ILE A 91 -6.81 11.80 -9.43
C ILE A 91 -8.02 11.48 -8.57
N LYS A 92 -7.87 10.54 -7.65
CA LYS A 92 -8.96 10.13 -6.76
C LYS A 92 -8.53 10.26 -5.31
N ILE A 93 -9.45 10.72 -4.48
CA ILE A 93 -9.27 10.82 -3.03
C ILE A 93 -10.23 9.81 -2.39
N TRP A 94 -9.67 8.97 -1.54
CA TRP A 94 -10.40 7.88 -0.89
C TRP A 94 -10.45 8.13 0.61
N LYS A 95 -11.59 7.88 1.21
CA LYS A 95 -11.80 8.01 2.66
C LYS A 95 -12.31 6.72 3.26
#